data_77cc1231b877c9240afe7c49d7d99ffc
#
_entry.id   77cc1231b877c9240afe7c49d7d99ffc
#
_cell.length_a   1.000
_cell.length_b   1.000
_cell.length_c   1.000
_cell.angle_alpha   90.00
_cell.angle_beta   90.00
_cell.angle_gamma   90.00
#
_symmetry.space_group_name_H-M   'P 1'
#
loop_
_entity.id
_entity.type
_entity.pdbx_description
1 polymer ?
#
loop_
_entity_poly.entity_id
_entity_poly.type
_entity_poly.pdbx_seq_one_letter_code
_entity_poly.pdbx_strand_id
1 'polypeptide(L)'
;MVIIRDDLLERSQEDLPGYLNYRSHVEANSLWNTPPTFGIYLFGLIAKWLEEEIGGLSAMLAQNQDQAKRLYDVVDASDGFYQGHAQPNSRSLMN
;
A
#
# COMPACT_ATOMS: atom_id res chain seq x y z
N MET A 1 -0.39 -8.51 0.22
CA MET A 1 0.40 -9.07 1.34
C MET A 1 -0.08 -8.43 2.62
N VAL A 2 -0.23 -9.21 3.69
CA VAL A 2 -0.59 -8.72 5.03
C VAL A 2 0.53 -9.12 5.99
N ILE A 3 0.97 -8.18 6.82
CA ILE A 3 1.91 -8.41 7.91
C ILE A 3 1.12 -8.17 9.20
N ILE A 4 1.05 -9.18 10.05
CA ILE A 4 0.30 -9.10 11.30
C ILE A 4 1.24 -9.44 12.48
N ARG A 5 1.11 -8.71 13.54
CA ARG A 5 1.87 -8.93 14.78
C ARG A 5 1.21 -10.06 15.59
N ASP A 6 2.00 -10.93 16.21
CA ASP A 6 1.52 -12.15 16.88
C ASP A 6 0.48 -11.87 17.96
N ASP A 7 0.68 -10.83 18.78
CA ASP A 7 -0.27 -10.47 19.85
C ASP A 7 -1.65 -10.02 19.31
N LEU A 8 -1.70 -9.47 18.09
CA LEU A 8 -2.96 -9.14 17.41
C LEU A 8 -3.62 -10.39 16.81
N LEU A 9 -2.81 -11.34 16.35
CA LEU A 9 -3.31 -12.63 15.88
C LEU A 9 -3.96 -13.42 17.04
N GLU A 10 -3.35 -13.46 18.21
CA GLU A 10 -3.89 -14.10 19.41
C GLU A 10 -5.23 -13.49 19.87
N ARG A 11 -5.39 -12.17 19.68
CA ARG A 11 -6.61 -11.42 20.05
C ARG A 11 -7.68 -11.45 18.97
N SER A 12 -7.42 -12.07 17.82
CA SER A 12 -8.41 -12.16 16.75
C SER A 12 -9.60 -13.01 17.17
N GLN A 13 -10.78 -12.64 16.69
CA GLN A 13 -12.02 -13.36 16.93
C GLN A 13 -11.95 -14.78 16.34
N GLU A 14 -12.38 -15.80 17.12
CA GLU A 14 -12.21 -17.21 16.75
C GLU A 14 -13.26 -17.71 15.74
N ASP A 15 -14.47 -17.18 15.82
CA ASP A 15 -15.64 -17.61 15.05
C ASP A 15 -15.80 -16.90 13.68
N LEU A 16 -14.75 -16.23 13.20
CA LEU A 16 -14.76 -15.63 11.88
C LEU A 16 -14.75 -16.70 10.78
N PRO A 17 -15.50 -16.46 9.66
CA PRO A 17 -15.37 -17.30 8.48
C PRO A 17 -13.91 -17.48 8.07
N GLY A 18 -13.49 -18.69 7.68
CA GLY A 18 -12.07 -19.03 7.45
C GLY A 18 -11.31 -18.06 6.56
N TYR A 19 -11.96 -17.53 5.51
CA TYR A 19 -11.33 -16.55 4.63
C TYR A 19 -11.03 -15.19 5.33
N LEU A 20 -11.82 -14.81 6.31
CA LEU A 20 -11.63 -13.57 7.10
C LEU A 20 -10.81 -13.81 8.37
N ASN A 21 -10.43 -15.06 8.65
CA ASN A 21 -9.69 -15.43 9.83
C ASN A 21 -8.19 -15.55 9.52
N TYR A 22 -7.41 -14.61 10.00
CA TYR A 22 -5.95 -14.62 9.80
C TYR A 22 -5.25 -15.85 10.38
N ARG A 23 -5.79 -16.47 11.44
CA ARG A 23 -5.24 -17.72 12.01
C ARG A 23 -5.23 -18.83 10.98
N SER A 24 -6.32 -19.02 10.22
CA SER A 24 -6.39 -20.03 9.16
C SER A 24 -5.30 -19.83 8.10
N HIS A 25 -5.01 -18.58 7.75
CA HIS A 25 -3.95 -18.27 6.80
C HIS A 25 -2.55 -18.50 7.36
N VAL A 26 -2.32 -18.18 8.64
CA VAL A 26 -1.04 -18.40 9.31
C VAL A 26 -0.75 -19.88 9.49
N GLU A 27 -1.71 -20.66 10.00
CA GLU A 27 -1.60 -22.12 10.18
C GLU A 27 -1.31 -22.85 8.87
N ALA A 28 -1.87 -22.36 7.77
CA ALA A 28 -1.62 -22.90 6.43
C ALA A 28 -0.39 -22.28 5.74
N ASN A 29 0.47 -21.53 6.44
CA ASN A 29 1.62 -20.82 5.86
C ASN A 29 1.26 -20.00 4.60
N SER A 30 0.13 -19.28 4.66
CA SER A 30 -0.44 -18.50 3.54
C SER A 30 -0.94 -19.32 2.35
N LEU A 31 -1.04 -20.63 2.47
CA LEU A 31 -1.51 -21.57 1.43
C LEU A 31 -2.90 -22.15 1.74
N TRP A 32 -3.70 -21.48 2.56
CA TRP A 32 -5.07 -21.89 2.85
C TRP A 32 -5.95 -21.93 1.58
N ASN A 33 -5.67 -21.07 0.63
CA ASN A 33 -6.21 -21.08 -0.74
C ASN A 33 -5.09 -20.92 -1.75
N THR A 34 -5.36 -21.16 -3.03
CA THR A 34 -4.38 -20.99 -4.11
C THR A 34 -3.89 -19.53 -4.14
N PRO A 35 -2.58 -19.28 -3.95
CA PRO A 35 -2.04 -17.94 -3.95
C PRO A 35 -2.07 -17.30 -5.35
N PRO A 36 -2.23 -15.97 -5.46
CA PRO A 36 -2.20 -15.26 -6.74
C PRO A 36 -0.75 -15.16 -7.26
N THR A 37 -0.23 -16.25 -7.79
CA THR A 37 1.19 -16.41 -8.19
C THR A 37 1.68 -15.29 -9.11
N PHE A 38 0.87 -14.89 -10.09
CA PHE A 38 1.22 -13.81 -11.00
C PHE A 38 1.34 -12.45 -10.27
N GLY A 39 0.41 -12.16 -9.34
CA GLY A 39 0.49 -10.96 -8.52
C GLY A 39 1.72 -10.92 -7.62
N ILE A 40 2.08 -12.08 -7.04
CA ILE A 40 3.29 -12.22 -6.21
C ILE A 40 4.54 -11.99 -7.06
N TYR A 41 4.59 -12.55 -8.27
CA TYR A 41 5.70 -12.34 -9.22
C TYR A 41 5.85 -10.86 -9.59
N LEU A 42 4.75 -10.18 -9.97
CA LEU A 42 4.78 -8.75 -10.29
C LEU A 42 5.22 -7.91 -9.09
N PHE A 43 4.73 -8.23 -7.89
CA PHE A 43 5.15 -7.54 -6.68
C PHE A 43 6.68 -7.67 -6.46
N GLY A 44 7.23 -8.86 -6.68
CA GLY A 44 8.67 -9.09 -6.62
C GLY A 44 9.45 -8.24 -7.61
N LEU A 45 8.97 -8.12 -8.85
CA LEU A 45 9.59 -7.27 -9.87
C LEU A 45 9.55 -5.79 -9.48
N ILE A 46 8.43 -5.31 -8.95
CA ILE A 46 8.29 -3.93 -8.47
C ILE A 46 9.23 -3.65 -7.30
N ALA A 47 9.33 -4.58 -6.35
CA ALA A 47 10.25 -4.43 -5.22
C ALA A 47 11.71 -4.35 -5.68
N LYS A 48 12.09 -5.20 -6.63
CA LYS A 48 13.43 -5.20 -7.24
C LYS A 48 13.72 -3.87 -7.98
N TRP A 49 12.79 -3.43 -8.82
CA TRP A 49 12.89 -2.14 -9.51
C TRP A 49 13.02 -0.97 -8.52
N LEU A 50 12.24 -0.97 -7.44
CA LEU A 50 12.30 0.05 -6.41
C LEU A 50 13.68 0.12 -5.74
N GLU A 51 14.31 -1.04 -5.50
CA GLU A 51 15.63 -1.14 -4.86
C GLU A 51 16.76 -0.78 -5.83
N GLU A 52 16.75 -1.36 -7.02
CA GLU A 52 17.88 -1.30 -7.97
C GLU A 52 17.87 -0.04 -8.85
N GLU A 53 16.67 0.40 -9.30
CA GLU A 53 16.56 1.51 -10.25
C GLU A 53 16.19 2.84 -9.56
N ILE A 54 15.32 2.80 -8.57
CA ILE A 54 14.87 4.01 -7.86
C ILE A 54 15.83 4.40 -6.73
N GLY A 55 16.49 3.42 -6.11
CA GLY A 55 17.37 3.65 -4.95
C GLY A 55 16.66 3.57 -3.60
N GLY A 56 15.56 2.79 -3.54
CA GLY A 56 14.84 2.45 -2.33
C GLY A 56 13.69 3.39 -1.95
N LEU A 57 13.12 3.14 -0.78
CA LEU A 57 11.91 3.82 -0.32
C LEU A 57 12.09 5.33 -0.11
N SER A 58 13.25 5.77 0.35
CA SER A 58 13.52 7.20 0.59
C SER A 58 13.56 8.00 -0.72
N ALA A 59 14.18 7.43 -1.76
CA ALA A 59 14.24 8.05 -3.08
C ALA A 59 12.84 8.08 -3.73
N MET A 60 12.07 6.99 -3.60
CA MET A 60 10.69 6.96 -4.07
C MET A 60 9.81 7.97 -3.34
N LEU A 61 9.96 8.13 -2.02
CA LEU A 61 9.22 9.13 -1.26
C LEU A 61 9.52 10.55 -1.76
N ALA A 62 10.78 10.89 -1.99
CA ALA A 62 11.17 12.21 -2.52
C ALA A 62 10.56 12.47 -3.90
N GLN A 63 10.57 11.46 -4.78
CA GLN A 63 9.94 11.54 -6.09
C GLN A 63 8.41 11.74 -5.98
N ASN A 64 7.74 10.99 -5.12
CA ASN A 64 6.30 11.11 -4.89
C ASN A 64 5.93 12.51 -4.35
N GLN A 65 6.73 13.03 -3.42
CA GLN A 65 6.52 14.38 -2.88
C GLN A 65 6.65 15.47 -3.96
N ASP A 66 7.66 15.37 -4.83
CA ASP A 66 7.84 16.32 -5.94
C ASP A 66 6.68 16.23 -6.94
N GLN A 67 6.26 15.03 -7.32
CA GLN A 67 5.13 14.83 -8.22
C GLN A 67 3.82 15.35 -7.64
N ALA A 68 3.52 15.02 -6.40
CA ALA A 68 2.33 15.50 -5.70
C ALA A 68 2.34 17.02 -5.57
N LYS A 69 3.49 17.60 -5.22
CA LYS A 69 3.63 19.07 -5.14
C LYS A 69 3.30 19.74 -6.47
N ARG A 70 3.86 19.27 -7.57
CA ARG A 70 3.58 19.84 -8.91
C ARG A 70 2.09 19.80 -9.24
N LEU A 71 1.42 18.67 -8.94
CA LEU A 71 -0.02 18.54 -9.18
C LEU A 71 -0.84 19.51 -8.31
N TYR A 72 -0.57 19.51 -7.01
CA TYR A 72 -1.35 20.34 -6.09
C TYR A 72 -1.05 21.83 -6.22
N ASP A 73 0.16 22.23 -6.61
CA ASP A 73 0.47 23.62 -6.95
C ASP A 73 -0.42 24.14 -8.09
N VAL A 74 -0.67 23.32 -9.12
CA VAL A 74 -1.59 23.67 -10.23
C VAL A 74 -3.03 23.78 -9.74
N VAL A 75 -3.48 22.83 -8.92
CA VAL A 75 -4.84 22.85 -8.35
C VAL A 75 -5.04 24.11 -7.50
N ASP A 76 -4.10 24.40 -6.60
CA ASP A 76 -4.20 25.50 -5.66
C ASP A 76 -4.07 26.87 -6.37
N ALA A 77 -3.30 26.96 -7.44
CA ALA A 77 -3.14 28.18 -8.25
C ALA A 77 -4.28 28.40 -9.26
N SER A 78 -5.24 27.49 -9.37
CA SER A 78 -6.30 27.53 -10.40
C SER A 78 -7.45 28.48 -10.09
N ASP A 79 -7.40 29.22 -8.99
CA ASP A 79 -8.45 30.15 -8.54
C ASP A 79 -9.85 29.51 -8.50
N GLY A 80 -9.91 28.24 -8.04
CA GLY A 80 -11.16 27.49 -7.90
C GLY A 80 -11.65 26.79 -9.17
N PHE A 81 -10.91 26.89 -10.28
CA PHE A 81 -11.24 26.12 -11.50
C PHE A 81 -11.11 24.60 -11.24
N TYR A 82 -10.04 24.18 -10.56
CA TYR A 82 -9.90 22.82 -10.04
C TYR A 82 -10.21 22.81 -8.56
N GLN A 83 -11.09 21.90 -8.14
CA GLN A 83 -11.45 21.74 -6.73
C GLN A 83 -11.08 20.34 -6.25
N GLY A 84 -10.10 20.25 -5.37
CA GLY A 84 -9.73 18.99 -4.71
C GLY A 84 -10.67 18.68 -3.54
N HIS A 85 -11.07 17.43 -3.41
CA HIS A 85 -11.91 16.99 -2.26
C HIS A 85 -11.12 16.86 -0.96
N ALA A 86 -9.82 16.50 -1.06
CA ALA A 86 -8.98 16.32 0.11
C ALA A 86 -8.51 17.63 0.70
N GLN A 87 -8.62 17.77 2.02
CA GLN A 87 -8.01 18.86 2.74
C GLN A 87 -6.49 18.85 2.58
N PRO A 88 -5.78 20.00 2.61
CA PRO A 88 -4.33 20.06 2.39
C PRO A 88 -3.51 19.07 3.22
N ASN A 89 -3.89 18.86 4.49
CA ASN A 89 -3.22 17.94 5.41
C ASN A 89 -3.59 16.45 5.20
N SER A 90 -4.49 16.17 4.25
CA SER A 90 -4.97 14.80 3.93
C SER A 90 -4.76 14.43 2.47
N ARG A 91 -3.97 15.23 1.75
CA ARG A 91 -3.65 14.96 0.34
C ARG A 91 -2.72 13.77 0.21
N SER A 92 -3.02 12.88 -0.75
CA SER A 92 -2.16 11.75 -1.06
C SER A 92 -0.87 12.20 -1.77
N LEU A 93 0.23 11.51 -1.47
CA LEU A 93 1.50 11.68 -2.19
C LEU A 93 1.68 10.65 -3.32
N MET A 94 0.74 9.71 -3.46
CA MET A 94 0.86 8.57 -4.38
C MET A 94 -0.39 8.45 -5.28
N ASN A 95 -0.77 9.51 -5.93
CA ASN A 95 -1.84 9.49 -6.93
C ASN A 95 -1.25 9.44 -8.33
#